data_de859272ed442be6bb3ce79c2ed0f685
#
_entry.id   de859272ed442be6bb3ce79c2ed0f685
#
_cell.length_a   1.000
_cell.length_b   1.000
_cell.length_c   1.000
_cell.angle_alpha   90.00
_cell.angle_beta   90.00
_cell.angle_gamma   90.00
#
_symmetry.space_group_name_H-M   'P 1'
#
loop_
_entity.id
_entity.type
_entity.pdbx_description
1 polymer ?
#
loop_
_entity_poly.entity_id
_entity_poly.type
_entity_poly.pdbx_seq_one_letter_code
_entity_poly.pdbx_strand_id
1 'polypeptide(L)'
;KPAEEKKPAVDENAPIDFSKLVIPEIAHKDMGVTYKTRNVESKKFVTIGERIHCISPVIREAMATFNPDPILERAAQQIKAGATYLDVNIGPAESNGPELMTWAVKLLQENFNNVPLALDTANKKAIEAGIRVYNRTNGKPIVNSADAGSRISNIDLAAANDAIVIALCSADGIAKDNDERMHHCHTMLDRGMALGMEAEDLWF
;
A
#
# COMPACT_ATOMS: atom_id res chain seq x y z
N LYS A 1 5.83 37.35 -11.43
CA LYS A 1 5.62 35.98 -10.93
C LYS A 1 6.82 35.65 -10.08
N PRO A 2 6.68 35.19 -8.82
CA PRO A 2 7.80 34.67 -8.05
C PRO A 2 8.34 33.42 -8.76
N ALA A 3 9.66 33.27 -8.79
CA ALA A 3 10.32 32.09 -9.33
C ALA A 3 9.94 30.89 -8.45
N GLU A 4 9.41 29.83 -9.05
CA GLU A 4 9.24 28.56 -8.38
C GLU A 4 10.63 28.03 -8.02
N GLU A 5 10.93 27.95 -6.71
CA GLU A 5 12.10 27.22 -6.24
C GLU A 5 11.96 25.77 -6.64
N LYS A 6 12.82 25.31 -7.54
CA LYS A 6 12.93 23.89 -7.87
C LYS A 6 13.37 23.15 -6.62
N LYS A 7 12.47 22.35 -6.05
CA LYS A 7 12.85 21.39 -5.02
C LYS A 7 14.00 20.53 -5.51
N PRO A 8 15.01 20.23 -4.67
CA PRO A 8 16.11 19.35 -5.07
C PRO A 8 15.56 18.00 -5.48
N ALA A 9 16.11 17.42 -6.55
CA ALA A 9 15.76 16.10 -7.00
C ALA A 9 16.04 15.09 -5.86
N VAL A 10 15.03 14.31 -5.49
CA VAL A 10 15.17 13.24 -4.50
C VAL A 10 15.95 12.11 -5.16
N ASP A 11 17.09 11.73 -4.58
CA ASP A 11 17.80 10.53 -5.02
C ASP A 11 16.99 9.30 -4.64
N GLU A 12 16.35 8.68 -5.64
CA GLU A 12 15.51 7.50 -5.45
C GLU A 12 16.28 6.28 -4.95
N ASN A 13 17.61 6.26 -5.09
CA ASN A 13 18.46 5.15 -4.66
C ASN A 13 19.13 5.37 -3.30
N ALA A 14 19.06 6.57 -2.74
CA ALA A 14 19.62 6.81 -1.41
C ALA A 14 18.83 6.06 -0.33
N PRO A 15 19.49 5.45 0.67
CA PRO A 15 18.83 4.81 1.79
C PRO A 15 17.91 5.79 2.55
N ILE A 16 16.77 5.30 3.04
CA ILE A 16 15.89 6.10 3.89
C ILE A 16 16.54 6.23 5.27
N ASP A 17 16.71 7.45 5.73
CA ASP A 17 17.09 7.72 7.12
C ASP A 17 15.82 7.85 7.97
N PHE A 18 15.38 6.73 8.54
CA PHE A 18 14.16 6.67 9.34
C PHE A 18 14.20 7.53 10.60
N SER A 19 15.40 7.94 11.08
CA SER A 19 15.52 8.81 12.24
C SER A 19 15.09 10.25 11.94
N LYS A 20 15.05 10.63 10.68
CA LYS A 20 14.68 11.96 10.21
C LYS A 20 13.22 12.07 9.77
N LEU A 21 12.48 10.96 9.79
CA LEU A 21 11.04 11.02 9.45
C LEU A 21 10.27 11.76 10.52
N VAL A 22 9.58 12.81 10.13
CA VAL A 22 8.69 13.58 11.02
C VAL A 22 7.28 13.02 10.86
N ILE A 23 6.87 12.20 11.82
CA ILE A 23 5.53 11.59 11.83
C ILE A 23 4.67 12.38 12.83
N PRO A 24 3.55 12.97 12.39
CA PRO A 24 2.61 13.61 13.28
C PRO A 24 2.04 12.65 14.33
N GLU A 25 1.62 13.20 15.47
CA GLU A 25 0.94 12.43 16.50
C GLU A 25 -0.33 11.76 15.93
N ILE A 26 -0.53 10.50 16.28
CA ILE A 26 -1.68 9.71 15.81
C ILE A 26 -2.87 9.98 16.73
N ALA A 27 -3.96 10.44 16.12
CA ALA A 27 -5.23 10.61 16.82
C ALA A 27 -5.93 9.24 16.98
N HIS A 28 -6.37 8.95 18.19
CA HIS A 28 -7.20 7.79 18.50
C HIS A 28 -8.66 8.22 18.58
N LYS A 29 -9.53 7.59 17.81
CA LYS A 29 -10.96 7.89 17.79
C LYS A 29 -11.77 6.62 17.92
N ASP A 30 -12.81 6.67 18.75
CA ASP A 30 -13.84 5.63 18.74
C ASP A 30 -14.74 5.85 17.50
N MET A 31 -14.55 5.01 16.50
CA MET A 31 -15.31 5.07 15.25
C MET A 31 -16.58 4.23 15.31
N GLY A 32 -16.88 3.61 16.46
CA GLY A 32 -18.07 2.77 16.64
C GLY A 32 -18.12 1.55 15.70
N VAL A 33 -16.97 1.11 15.20
CA VAL A 33 -16.88 -0.02 14.28
C VAL A 33 -16.61 -1.30 15.06
N THR A 34 -17.50 -2.26 14.93
CA THR A 34 -17.32 -3.59 15.51
C THR A 34 -16.66 -4.51 14.48
N TYR A 35 -15.52 -5.08 14.82
CA TYR A 35 -14.82 -6.03 13.96
C TYR A 35 -15.38 -7.42 14.15
N LYS A 36 -15.68 -8.09 13.05
CA LYS A 36 -15.89 -9.53 13.07
C LYS A 36 -14.55 -10.21 12.79
N THR A 37 -14.14 -11.12 13.67
CA THR A 37 -13.00 -11.99 13.40
C THR A 37 -13.26 -12.72 12.08
N ARG A 38 -12.34 -12.61 11.15
CA ARG A 38 -12.50 -13.26 9.85
C ARG A 38 -12.01 -14.68 9.96
N ASN A 39 -12.90 -15.60 9.63
CA ASN A 39 -12.52 -16.98 9.48
C ASN A 39 -11.97 -17.16 8.05
N VAL A 40 -10.66 -17.27 7.93
CA VAL A 40 -9.96 -17.50 6.66
C VAL A 40 -10.38 -18.81 5.99
N GLU A 41 -10.92 -19.76 6.78
CA GLU A 41 -11.44 -21.03 6.26
C GLU A 41 -12.75 -20.89 5.48
N SER A 42 -13.45 -19.76 5.61
CA SER A 42 -14.62 -19.51 4.76
C SER A 42 -14.13 -19.14 3.35
N LYS A 43 -14.49 -19.90 2.33
CA LYS A 43 -14.26 -19.63 0.89
C LYS A 43 -15.01 -18.36 0.43
N LYS A 44 -14.86 -17.25 1.13
CA LYS A 44 -15.46 -15.96 0.80
C LYS A 44 -14.50 -15.16 -0.05
N PHE A 45 -15.07 -14.36 -0.96
CA PHE A 45 -14.30 -13.38 -1.71
C PHE A 45 -13.53 -12.46 -0.76
N VAL A 46 -12.26 -12.22 -1.09
CA VAL A 46 -11.47 -11.17 -0.47
C VAL A 46 -11.81 -9.86 -1.17
N THR A 47 -12.18 -8.86 -0.40
CA THR A 47 -12.53 -7.54 -0.92
C THR A 47 -11.53 -6.51 -0.42
N ILE A 48 -11.00 -5.69 -1.31
CA ILE A 48 -10.12 -4.57 -0.99
C ILE A 48 -10.92 -3.28 -1.13
N GLY A 49 -11.01 -2.50 -0.07
CA GLY A 49 -11.70 -1.22 -0.09
C GLY A 49 -10.76 -0.11 -0.56
N GLU A 50 -11.06 0.53 -1.70
CA GLU A 50 -10.17 1.50 -2.38
C GLU A 50 -10.63 2.97 -2.23
N ARG A 51 -11.35 3.32 -1.18
CA ARG A 51 -11.86 4.70 -1.02
C ARG A 51 -10.89 5.65 -0.30
N ILE A 52 -9.79 5.15 0.25
CA ILE A 52 -8.70 5.97 0.76
C ILE A 52 -7.72 6.20 -0.39
N HIS A 53 -8.13 7.03 -1.34
CA HIS A 53 -7.40 7.23 -2.60
C HIS A 53 -7.29 8.70 -2.94
N CYS A 54 -6.08 9.17 -3.27
CA CYS A 54 -5.75 10.56 -3.56
C CYS A 54 -6.37 11.13 -4.86
N ILE A 55 -7.11 10.32 -5.64
CA ILE A 55 -8.01 10.85 -6.68
C ILE A 55 -9.12 11.70 -6.04
N SER A 56 -9.63 11.31 -4.87
CA SER A 56 -10.57 12.13 -4.11
C SER A 56 -9.87 13.40 -3.59
N PRO A 57 -10.36 14.61 -3.93
CA PRO A 57 -9.76 15.84 -3.44
C PRO A 57 -9.70 15.92 -1.91
N VAL A 58 -10.74 15.40 -1.23
CA VAL A 58 -10.81 15.36 0.24
C VAL A 58 -9.72 14.48 0.84
N ILE A 59 -9.49 13.30 0.27
CA ILE A 59 -8.44 12.40 0.74
C ILE A 59 -7.05 12.96 0.40
N ARG A 60 -6.88 13.53 -0.80
CA ARG A 60 -5.62 14.16 -1.19
C ARG A 60 -5.23 15.30 -0.28
N GLU A 61 -6.19 16.16 0.10
CA GLU A 61 -5.94 17.24 1.05
C GLU A 61 -5.66 16.70 2.46
N ALA A 62 -6.42 15.69 2.91
CA ALA A 62 -6.21 15.04 4.19
C ALA A 62 -4.80 14.43 4.29
N MET A 63 -4.34 13.74 3.23
CA MET A 63 -2.98 13.22 3.16
C MET A 63 -1.93 14.35 3.17
N ALA A 64 -2.12 15.40 2.38
CA ALA A 64 -1.18 16.52 2.29
C ALA A 64 -1.03 17.30 3.61
N THR A 65 -2.08 17.34 4.44
CA THR A 65 -2.12 18.08 5.71
C THR A 65 -2.04 17.17 6.94
N PHE A 66 -1.87 15.87 6.76
CA PHE A 66 -1.93 14.85 7.83
C PHE A 66 -3.21 14.95 8.66
N ASN A 67 -4.34 15.26 8.01
CA ASN A 67 -5.64 15.32 8.68
C ASN A 67 -6.25 13.90 8.78
N PRO A 68 -6.42 13.33 9.98
CA PRO A 68 -6.88 11.96 10.16
C PRO A 68 -8.37 11.78 9.84
N ASP A 69 -9.18 12.82 10.01
CA ASP A 69 -10.65 12.68 10.05
C ASP A 69 -11.25 12.07 8.77
N PRO A 70 -10.97 12.58 7.56
CA PRO A 70 -11.56 12.01 6.35
C PRO A 70 -11.06 10.59 6.07
N ILE A 71 -9.81 10.26 6.48
CA ILE A 71 -9.22 8.96 6.27
C ILE A 71 -9.87 7.92 7.17
N LEU A 72 -10.03 8.23 8.46
CA LEU A 72 -10.69 7.36 9.43
C LEU A 72 -12.16 7.16 9.09
N GLU A 73 -12.85 8.22 8.64
CA GLU A 73 -14.24 8.11 8.19
C GLU A 73 -14.37 7.14 7.00
N ARG A 74 -13.52 7.26 5.98
CA ARG A 74 -13.52 6.36 4.82
C ARG A 74 -13.17 4.93 5.21
N ALA A 75 -12.20 4.74 6.10
CA ALA A 75 -11.86 3.42 6.62
C ALA A 75 -13.05 2.77 7.32
N ALA A 76 -13.68 3.48 8.27
CA ALA A 76 -14.84 2.99 9.00
C ALA A 76 -16.02 2.60 8.07
N GLN A 77 -16.31 3.41 7.06
CA GLN A 77 -17.36 3.13 6.07
C GLN A 77 -17.09 1.83 5.30
N GLN A 78 -15.84 1.63 4.86
CA GLN A 78 -15.46 0.44 4.09
C GLN A 78 -15.46 -0.83 4.95
N ILE A 79 -14.95 -0.75 6.17
CA ILE A 79 -14.97 -1.85 7.14
C ILE A 79 -16.41 -2.25 7.45
N LYS A 80 -17.27 -1.28 7.71
CA LYS A 80 -18.71 -1.52 7.95
C LYS A 80 -19.38 -2.18 6.75
N ALA A 81 -18.96 -1.85 5.53
CA ALA A 81 -19.43 -2.47 4.29
C ALA A 81 -18.85 -3.87 4.06
N GLY A 82 -17.91 -4.33 4.88
CA GLY A 82 -17.33 -5.69 4.83
C GLY A 82 -16.03 -5.80 4.04
N ALA A 83 -15.32 -4.69 3.81
CA ALA A 83 -13.99 -4.74 3.19
C ALA A 83 -13.05 -5.66 3.98
N THR A 84 -12.31 -6.53 3.29
CA THR A 84 -11.34 -7.47 3.88
C THR A 84 -10.01 -6.78 4.15
N TYR A 85 -9.58 -5.99 3.21
CA TYR A 85 -8.41 -5.11 3.27
C TYR A 85 -8.84 -3.68 3.05
N LEU A 86 -8.04 -2.75 3.52
CA LEU A 86 -8.11 -1.35 3.09
C LEU A 86 -6.92 -1.04 2.20
N ASP A 87 -7.19 -0.53 1.02
CA ASP A 87 -6.17 0.06 0.17
C ASP A 87 -5.87 1.48 0.64
N VAL A 88 -4.58 1.78 0.76
CA VAL A 88 -4.07 3.06 1.26
C VAL A 88 -3.24 3.70 0.16
N ASN A 89 -3.91 4.53 -0.64
CA ASN A 89 -3.27 5.26 -1.72
C ASN A 89 -2.88 6.66 -1.26
N ILE A 90 -1.57 6.91 -1.17
CA ILE A 90 -0.99 8.20 -0.78
C ILE A 90 -0.69 9.12 -1.98
N GLY A 91 -1.07 8.70 -3.18
CA GLY A 91 -0.70 9.39 -4.42
C GLY A 91 0.77 9.20 -4.79
N PRO A 92 1.31 10.02 -5.69
CA PRO A 92 2.71 9.93 -6.13
C PRO A 92 3.70 10.20 -5.01
N ALA A 93 3.40 11.11 -4.07
CA ALA A 93 4.16 11.40 -2.84
C ALA A 93 5.70 11.42 -3.03
N GLU A 94 6.17 12.18 -4.00
CA GLU A 94 7.57 12.18 -4.45
C GLU A 94 8.55 12.65 -3.36
N SER A 95 8.15 13.63 -2.56
CA SER A 95 9.05 14.27 -1.59
C SER A 95 8.89 13.77 -0.15
N ASN A 96 7.70 13.32 0.25
CA ASN A 96 7.37 12.95 1.64
C ASN A 96 6.66 11.60 1.75
N GLY A 97 6.80 10.74 0.73
CA GLY A 97 6.15 9.44 0.68
C GLY A 97 6.42 8.55 1.89
N PRO A 98 7.69 8.40 2.35
CA PRO A 98 8.01 7.60 3.53
C PRO A 98 7.30 8.06 4.81
N GLU A 99 7.27 9.37 5.08
CA GLU A 99 6.58 9.94 6.23
C GLU A 99 5.08 9.70 6.14
N LEU A 100 4.52 9.98 4.97
CA LEU A 100 3.09 9.91 4.72
C LEU A 100 2.57 8.47 4.83
N MET A 101 3.25 7.51 4.20
CA MET A 101 2.87 6.11 4.31
C MET A 101 3.04 5.58 5.74
N THR A 102 4.13 5.96 6.42
CA THR A 102 4.34 5.60 7.82
C THR A 102 3.21 6.11 8.70
N TRP A 103 2.82 7.37 8.52
CA TRP A 103 1.71 7.98 9.26
C TRP A 103 0.38 7.28 8.96
N ALA A 104 0.06 7.07 7.68
CA ALA A 104 -1.21 6.46 7.27
C ALA A 104 -1.36 5.02 7.79
N VAL A 105 -0.29 4.21 7.72
CA VAL A 105 -0.28 2.84 8.25
C VAL A 105 -0.51 2.83 9.75
N LYS A 106 0.22 3.66 10.52
CA LYS A 106 0.03 3.77 11.96
C LYS A 106 -1.37 4.25 12.30
N LEU A 107 -1.83 5.34 11.66
CA LEU A 107 -3.17 5.89 11.88
C LEU A 107 -4.24 4.81 11.74
N LEU A 108 -4.20 4.05 10.65
CA LEU A 108 -5.22 3.04 10.39
C LEU A 108 -5.12 1.85 11.34
N GLN A 109 -3.91 1.34 11.60
CA GLN A 109 -3.75 0.15 12.44
C GLN A 109 -3.90 0.43 13.93
N GLU A 110 -3.69 1.65 14.40
CA GLU A 110 -3.95 2.06 15.77
C GLU A 110 -5.44 2.32 16.05
N ASN A 111 -6.21 2.74 15.02
CA ASN A 111 -7.65 2.97 15.16
C ASN A 111 -8.50 1.76 14.73
N PHE A 112 -7.97 0.85 13.91
CA PHE A 112 -8.70 -0.29 13.36
C PHE A 112 -7.86 -1.57 13.48
N ASN A 113 -7.86 -2.16 14.69
CA ASN A 113 -7.22 -3.44 14.94
C ASN A 113 -7.87 -4.54 14.10
N ASN A 114 -7.15 -5.42 13.45
CA ASN A 114 -7.61 -6.56 12.66
C ASN A 114 -8.00 -6.26 11.20
N VAL A 115 -7.64 -5.10 10.67
CA VAL A 115 -7.81 -4.83 9.23
C VAL A 115 -6.45 -4.74 8.58
N PRO A 116 -6.09 -5.69 7.71
CA PRO A 116 -4.85 -5.61 6.95
C PRO A 116 -4.95 -4.55 5.85
N LEU A 117 -3.79 -4.00 5.46
CA LEU A 117 -3.70 -2.91 4.50
C LEU A 117 -2.98 -3.33 3.22
N ALA A 118 -3.44 -2.79 2.09
CA ALA A 118 -2.70 -2.73 0.85
C ALA A 118 -2.04 -1.35 0.74
N LEU A 119 -0.73 -1.33 0.54
CA LEU A 119 0.06 -0.12 0.46
C LEU A 119 0.22 0.27 -1.01
N ASP A 120 -0.51 1.29 -1.43
CA ASP A 120 -0.62 1.70 -2.83
C ASP A 120 0.11 3.01 -3.09
N THR A 121 1.21 2.92 -3.79
CA THR A 121 1.96 4.05 -4.35
C THR A 121 3.02 3.56 -5.34
N ALA A 122 3.37 4.39 -6.30
CA ALA A 122 4.53 4.17 -7.18
C ALA A 122 5.87 4.38 -6.45
N ASN A 123 5.87 5.03 -5.28
CA ASN A 123 7.09 5.30 -4.51
C ASN A 123 7.48 4.07 -3.66
N LYS A 124 8.45 3.28 -4.16
CA LYS A 124 8.95 2.08 -3.47
C LYS A 124 9.43 2.36 -2.05
N LYS A 125 10.09 3.50 -1.79
CA LYS A 125 10.55 3.88 -0.46
C LYS A 125 9.40 4.12 0.51
N ALA A 126 8.29 4.64 0.03
CA ALA A 126 7.10 4.81 0.84
C ALA A 126 6.49 3.45 1.23
N ILE A 127 6.42 2.51 0.29
CA ILE A 127 5.99 1.13 0.61
C ILE A 127 6.90 0.52 1.67
N GLU A 128 8.23 0.61 1.49
CA GLU A 128 9.21 0.10 2.47
C GLU A 128 9.02 0.71 3.86
N ALA A 129 8.83 2.03 3.93
CA ALA A 129 8.61 2.74 5.19
C ALA A 129 7.30 2.28 5.87
N GLY A 130 6.23 2.11 5.12
CA GLY A 130 4.96 1.58 5.61
C GLY A 130 5.08 0.15 6.15
N ILE A 131 5.74 -0.74 5.40
CA ILE A 131 5.97 -2.13 5.82
C ILE A 131 6.78 -2.18 7.11
N ARG A 132 7.77 -1.32 7.27
CA ARG A 132 8.63 -1.29 8.45
C ARG A 132 7.87 -1.03 9.75
N VAL A 133 6.79 -0.27 9.72
CA VAL A 133 5.95 0.04 10.90
C VAL A 133 4.68 -0.79 10.97
N TYR A 134 4.46 -1.65 9.99
CA TYR A 134 3.24 -2.43 9.86
C TYR A 134 3.08 -3.44 10.99
N ASN A 135 1.92 -3.44 11.64
CA ASN A 135 1.56 -4.43 12.65
C ASN A 135 1.02 -5.71 11.99
N ARG A 136 1.82 -6.78 12.03
CA ARG A 136 1.51 -8.06 11.37
C ARG A 136 0.45 -8.90 12.08
N THR A 137 0.04 -8.53 13.28
CA THR A 137 -1.09 -9.20 13.94
C THR A 137 -2.39 -9.04 13.17
N ASN A 138 -2.45 -8.06 12.25
CA ASN A 138 -3.59 -7.82 11.38
C ASN A 138 -3.57 -8.65 10.07
N GLY A 139 -2.58 -9.52 9.89
CA GLY A 139 -2.34 -10.28 8.66
C GLY A 139 -1.16 -9.73 7.85
N LYS A 140 -0.87 -10.35 6.70
CA LYS A 140 0.19 -9.88 5.80
C LYS A 140 -0.20 -8.56 5.16
N PRO A 141 0.72 -7.59 5.01
CA PRO A 141 0.50 -6.41 4.16
C PRO A 141 0.44 -6.83 2.69
N ILE A 142 -0.24 -6.04 1.88
CA ILE A 142 -0.21 -6.16 0.43
C ILE A 142 0.65 -5.03 -0.15
N VAL A 143 1.57 -5.35 -1.03
CA VAL A 143 2.28 -4.39 -1.88
C VAL A 143 1.42 -4.14 -3.13
N ASN A 144 0.92 -2.94 -3.31
CA ASN A 144 0.13 -2.54 -4.46
C ASN A 144 0.90 -1.48 -5.26
N SER A 145 1.55 -1.88 -6.34
CA SER A 145 1.61 -3.15 -7.04
C SER A 145 3.00 -3.41 -7.64
N ALA A 146 3.23 -4.61 -8.15
CA ALA A 146 4.32 -4.94 -9.04
C ALA A 146 3.82 -5.09 -10.48
N ASP A 147 4.73 -5.01 -11.45
CA ASP A 147 4.54 -5.40 -12.85
C ASP A 147 5.80 -6.11 -13.36
N ALA A 148 5.75 -6.66 -14.56
CA ALA A 148 6.90 -7.35 -15.15
C ALA A 148 7.97 -6.38 -15.73
N GLY A 149 7.79 -5.07 -15.57
CA GLY A 149 8.67 -4.01 -16.04
C GLY A 149 9.37 -3.28 -14.89
N SER A 150 9.23 -1.96 -14.86
CA SER A 150 9.94 -1.07 -13.94
C SER A 150 9.65 -1.33 -12.45
N ARG A 151 8.48 -1.91 -12.12
CA ARG A 151 8.10 -2.23 -10.75
C ARG A 151 8.31 -3.69 -10.34
N ILE A 152 9.02 -4.49 -11.13
CA ILE A 152 9.27 -5.91 -10.81
C ILE A 152 10.00 -6.08 -9.47
N SER A 153 10.83 -5.11 -9.09
CA SER A 153 11.55 -5.13 -7.81
C SER A 153 10.65 -4.97 -6.57
N ASN A 154 9.36 -4.67 -6.74
CA ASN A 154 8.39 -4.70 -5.64
C ASN A 154 8.08 -6.14 -5.21
N ILE A 155 8.32 -7.14 -6.08
CA ILE A 155 8.28 -8.56 -5.70
C ILE A 155 9.39 -8.88 -4.71
N ASP A 156 10.62 -8.34 -4.93
CA ASP A 156 11.74 -8.53 -4.00
C ASP A 156 11.42 -7.92 -2.63
N LEU A 157 10.81 -6.73 -2.65
CA LEU A 157 10.39 -6.06 -1.42
C LEU A 157 9.32 -6.89 -0.68
N ALA A 158 8.33 -7.44 -1.39
CA ALA A 158 7.30 -8.28 -0.81
C ALA A 158 7.88 -9.57 -0.22
N ALA A 159 8.74 -10.27 -0.98
CA ALA A 159 9.43 -11.48 -0.53
C ALA A 159 10.27 -11.25 0.73
N ALA A 160 11.09 -10.20 0.74
CA ALA A 160 11.94 -9.85 1.87
C ALA A 160 11.15 -9.50 3.15
N ASN A 161 9.87 -9.19 3.02
CA ASN A 161 9.02 -8.72 4.09
C ASN A 161 7.80 -9.61 4.35
N ASP A 162 7.76 -10.84 3.85
CA ASP A 162 6.60 -11.74 4.01
C ASP A 162 5.28 -11.01 3.72
N ALA A 163 5.18 -10.38 2.56
CA ALA A 163 4.03 -9.61 2.11
C ALA A 163 3.38 -10.26 0.89
N ILE A 164 2.09 -10.03 0.70
CA ILE A 164 1.37 -10.33 -0.54
C ILE A 164 1.72 -9.23 -1.55
N VAL A 165 1.69 -9.57 -2.85
CA VAL A 165 1.84 -8.57 -3.91
C VAL A 165 0.71 -8.67 -4.92
N ILE A 166 0.11 -7.54 -5.28
CA ILE A 166 -0.75 -7.45 -6.47
C ILE A 166 0.18 -7.35 -7.67
N ALA A 167 0.13 -8.36 -8.54
CA ALA A 167 0.97 -8.51 -9.71
C ALA A 167 0.16 -8.16 -10.97
N LEU A 168 0.40 -6.98 -11.53
CA LEU A 168 -0.26 -6.54 -12.74
C LEU A 168 0.28 -7.31 -13.95
N CYS A 169 -0.62 -7.92 -14.72
CA CYS A 169 -0.27 -8.70 -15.93
C CYS A 169 0.17 -7.78 -17.09
N SER A 170 1.12 -6.90 -16.81
CA SER A 170 1.67 -5.86 -17.69
C SER A 170 3.16 -5.68 -17.43
N ALA A 171 3.84 -4.91 -18.26
CA ALA A 171 5.19 -4.41 -18.04
C ALA A 171 5.15 -2.87 -18.01
N ASP A 172 6.01 -2.19 -18.80
CA ASP A 172 5.98 -0.72 -18.96
C ASP A 172 4.79 -0.23 -19.81
N GLY A 173 3.86 -1.13 -20.14
CA GLY A 173 2.64 -0.88 -20.89
C GLY A 173 1.66 -2.04 -20.76
N ILE A 174 0.45 -1.83 -21.29
CA ILE A 174 -0.60 -2.86 -21.30
C ILE A 174 -0.19 -3.97 -22.30
N ALA A 175 -0.31 -5.23 -21.87
CA ALA A 175 -0.07 -6.38 -22.73
C ALA A 175 -0.97 -6.35 -23.96
N LYS A 176 -0.40 -6.61 -25.14
CA LYS A 176 -1.10 -6.52 -26.45
C LYS A 176 -2.11 -7.66 -26.63
N ASP A 177 -1.79 -8.83 -26.10
CA ASP A 177 -2.58 -10.05 -26.24
C ASP A 177 -2.45 -10.95 -25.00
N ASN A 178 -3.05 -12.11 -25.06
CA ASN A 178 -3.02 -13.06 -23.96
C ASN A 178 -1.65 -13.73 -23.79
N ASP A 179 -0.90 -13.92 -24.85
CA ASP A 179 0.42 -14.57 -24.78
C ASP A 179 1.41 -13.64 -24.06
N GLU A 180 1.40 -12.35 -24.39
CA GLU A 180 2.20 -11.34 -23.69
C GLU A 180 1.76 -11.20 -22.22
N ARG A 181 0.45 -11.21 -21.95
CA ARG A 181 -0.08 -11.18 -20.57
C ARG A 181 0.38 -12.38 -19.76
N MET A 182 0.28 -13.58 -20.31
CA MET A 182 0.75 -14.79 -19.65
C MET A 182 2.26 -14.79 -19.44
N HIS A 183 3.02 -14.27 -20.42
CA HIS A 183 4.46 -14.10 -20.26
C HIS A 183 4.80 -13.19 -19.05
N HIS A 184 4.10 -12.07 -18.89
CA HIS A 184 4.28 -11.19 -17.74
C HIS A 184 3.92 -11.87 -16.42
N CYS A 185 2.82 -12.63 -16.39
CA CYS A 185 2.45 -13.41 -15.20
C CYS A 185 3.55 -14.41 -14.82
N HIS A 186 4.03 -15.20 -15.79
CA HIS A 186 5.09 -16.17 -15.54
C HIS A 186 6.39 -15.50 -15.07
N THR A 187 6.78 -14.39 -15.69
CA THR A 187 7.99 -13.64 -15.28
C THR A 187 7.91 -13.24 -13.81
N MET A 188 6.77 -12.75 -13.35
CA MET A 188 6.58 -12.35 -11.96
C MET A 188 6.46 -13.54 -11.01
N LEU A 189 5.75 -14.59 -11.43
CA LEU A 189 5.61 -15.83 -10.66
C LEU A 189 6.98 -16.46 -10.42
N ASP A 190 7.76 -16.66 -11.49
CA ASP A 190 9.09 -17.27 -11.42
C ASP A 190 10.01 -16.49 -10.50
N ARG A 191 9.95 -15.15 -10.57
CA ARG A 191 10.72 -14.29 -9.67
C ARG A 191 10.32 -14.46 -8.21
N GLY A 192 9.03 -14.44 -7.90
CA GLY A 192 8.52 -14.62 -6.54
C GLY A 192 8.89 -15.99 -5.98
N MET A 193 8.70 -17.05 -6.77
CA MET A 193 9.06 -18.42 -6.39
C MET A 193 10.56 -18.57 -6.16
N ALA A 194 11.40 -17.96 -6.99
CA ALA A 194 12.86 -17.97 -6.83
C ALA A 194 13.32 -17.26 -5.56
N LEU A 195 12.52 -16.31 -5.05
CA LEU A 195 12.75 -15.60 -3.79
C LEU A 195 12.12 -16.29 -2.57
N GLY A 196 11.45 -17.45 -2.77
CA GLY A 196 10.82 -18.25 -1.71
C GLY A 196 9.44 -17.78 -1.29
N MET A 197 8.75 -16.98 -2.12
CA MET A 197 7.33 -16.66 -1.88
C MET A 197 6.46 -17.88 -2.17
N GLU A 198 5.34 -17.98 -1.46
CA GLU A 198 4.28 -18.93 -1.81
C GLU A 198 3.47 -18.36 -2.99
N ALA A 199 2.93 -19.24 -3.84
CA ALA A 199 2.13 -18.82 -5.00
C ALA A 199 0.88 -18.02 -4.59
N GLU A 200 0.33 -18.32 -3.41
CA GLU A 200 -0.82 -17.64 -2.81
C GLU A 200 -0.54 -16.20 -2.41
N ASP A 201 0.73 -15.80 -2.31
CA ASP A 201 1.13 -14.42 -2.01
C ASP A 201 1.28 -13.55 -3.28
N LEU A 202 1.12 -14.13 -4.47
CA LEU A 202 1.11 -13.43 -5.76
C LEU A 202 -0.32 -13.36 -6.33
N TRP A 203 -0.93 -12.20 -6.28
CA TRP A 203 -2.31 -11.99 -6.73
C TRP A 203 -2.31 -11.31 -8.11
N PHE A 204 -2.61 -12.09 -9.14
CA PHE A 204 -2.68 -11.63 -10.53
C PHE A 204 -4.03 -11.05 -10.89
#